data_b4f7e2fad0edf9282fad66217adc4086
#
_entry.id   b4f7e2fad0edf9282fad66217adc4086
#
_cell.length_a   1.000
_cell.length_b   1.000
_cell.length_c   1.000
_cell.angle_alpha   90.00
_cell.angle_beta   90.00
_cell.angle_gamma   90.00
#
_symmetry.space_group_name_H-M   'P 1'
#
loop_
_entity.id
_entity.type
_entity.pdbx_description
1 polymer ?
#
loop_
_entity_poly.entity_id
_entity_poly.type
_entity_poly.pdbx_seq_one_letter_code
_entity_poly.pdbx_strand_id
1 'polypeptide(L)'
;MGDVAVSLKILPTDVELDAEALKNKVTDAVKPICEVNKVELQEIGFGLKAIKLQVIVPDEEGKIDKVEQTISSIEGVGQVDTEEVTLV
;
A
#
# COMPACT_ATOMS: atom_id res chain seq x y z
N MET A 1 -11.99 16.39 -13.39
CA MET A 1 -10.61 15.99 -13.10
C MET A 1 -10.36 16.15 -11.64
N GLY A 2 -10.07 15.12 -10.98
CA GLY A 2 -9.75 15.16 -9.58
C GLY A 2 -8.77 14.06 -9.28
N ASP A 3 -8.32 14.07 -8.08
CA ASP A 3 -7.48 13.02 -7.56
C ASP A 3 -8.25 12.28 -6.49
N VAL A 4 -7.83 11.06 -6.21
CA VAL A 4 -8.39 10.29 -5.11
C VAL A 4 -7.28 9.88 -4.18
N ALA A 5 -7.58 9.89 -2.89
CA ALA A 5 -6.71 9.37 -1.86
C ALA A 5 -7.16 7.93 -1.58
N VAL A 6 -6.23 7.01 -1.73
CA VAL A 6 -6.52 5.59 -1.54
C VAL A 6 -5.72 5.10 -0.34
N SER A 7 -6.41 4.54 0.63
CA SER A 7 -5.79 3.97 1.82
C SER A 7 -5.75 2.45 1.66
N LEU A 8 -4.57 1.89 1.76
CA LEU A 8 -4.33 0.47 1.55
C LEU A 8 -3.74 -0.15 2.81
N LYS A 9 -4.15 -1.36 3.09
CA LYS A 9 -3.57 -2.15 4.18
C LYS A 9 -2.85 -3.33 3.56
N ILE A 10 -1.57 -3.44 3.85
CA ILE A 10 -0.72 -4.45 3.25
C ILE A 10 -0.21 -5.36 4.35
N LEU A 11 -0.42 -6.65 4.18
CA LEU A 11 0.02 -7.65 5.16
C LEU A 11 1.17 -8.45 4.59
N PRO A 12 2.21 -8.73 5.40
CA PRO A 12 3.32 -9.58 4.96
C PRO A 12 2.87 -11.04 4.88
N THR A 13 3.67 -11.84 4.17
CA THR A 13 3.40 -13.29 4.07
C THR A 13 3.77 -14.03 5.37
N ASP A 14 4.63 -13.44 6.19
CA ASP A 14 5.14 -14.10 7.38
C ASP A 14 5.42 -13.05 8.45
N VAL A 15 5.19 -13.41 9.71
CA VAL A 15 5.46 -12.53 10.85
C VAL A 15 6.97 -12.28 11.03
N GLU A 16 7.81 -13.15 10.50
CA GLU A 16 9.26 -13.01 10.63
C GLU A 16 9.84 -12.00 9.63
N LEU A 17 9.05 -11.58 8.65
CA LEU A 17 9.51 -10.60 7.68
C LEU A 17 9.71 -9.24 8.36
N ASP A 18 10.77 -8.55 7.93
CA ASP A 18 11.02 -7.20 8.40
C ASP A 18 10.01 -6.26 7.75
N ALA A 19 9.02 -5.85 8.54
CA ALA A 19 7.94 -5.00 8.04
C ALA A 19 8.46 -3.66 7.56
N GLU A 20 9.51 -3.13 8.17
CA GLU A 20 10.08 -1.86 7.73
C GLU A 20 10.75 -1.99 6.36
N ALA A 21 11.48 -3.07 6.15
CA ALA A 21 12.07 -3.34 4.85
C ALA A 21 10.99 -3.51 3.77
N LEU A 22 9.92 -4.23 4.12
CA LEU A 22 8.80 -4.40 3.20
C LEU A 22 8.11 -3.07 2.90
N LYS A 23 7.94 -2.24 3.93
CA LYS A 23 7.38 -0.89 3.77
C LYS A 23 8.19 -0.09 2.75
N ASN A 24 9.50 -0.14 2.85
CA ASN A 24 10.38 0.58 1.93
C ASN A 24 10.26 0.05 0.51
N LYS A 25 10.18 -1.28 0.35
CA LYS A 25 10.00 -1.89 -0.97
C LYS A 25 8.68 -1.46 -1.61
N VAL A 26 7.60 -1.47 -0.84
CA VAL A 26 6.28 -1.08 -1.32
C VAL A 26 6.29 0.39 -1.72
N THR A 27 6.85 1.25 -0.86
CA THR A 27 6.91 2.68 -1.12
C THR A 27 7.68 2.96 -2.41
N ASP A 28 8.85 2.33 -2.56
CA ASP A 28 9.67 2.53 -3.74
C ASP A 28 8.99 2.03 -5.02
N ALA A 29 8.23 0.95 -4.90
CA ALA A 29 7.55 0.38 -6.06
C ALA A 29 6.41 1.26 -6.57
N VAL A 30 5.72 1.97 -5.67
CA VAL A 30 4.58 2.80 -6.06
C VAL A 30 4.94 4.25 -6.37
N LYS A 31 6.09 4.72 -5.92
CA LYS A 31 6.52 6.10 -6.18
C LYS A 31 6.45 6.51 -7.66
N PRO A 32 6.88 5.68 -8.60
CA PRO A 32 6.83 6.09 -10.01
C PRO A 32 5.43 6.09 -10.62
N ILE A 33 4.45 5.48 -9.95
CA ILE A 33 3.10 5.37 -10.52
C ILE A 33 2.06 6.18 -9.77
N CYS A 34 2.39 6.68 -8.59
CA CYS A 34 1.45 7.50 -7.82
C CYS A 34 2.21 8.33 -6.80
N GLU A 35 1.51 9.30 -6.22
CA GLU A 35 2.08 10.11 -5.16
C GLU A 35 1.83 9.42 -3.82
N VAL A 36 2.90 9.21 -3.06
CA VAL A 36 2.78 8.62 -1.73
C VAL A 36 2.52 9.76 -0.74
N ASN A 37 1.35 9.75 -0.12
CA ASN A 37 0.96 10.79 0.83
C ASN A 37 1.39 10.43 2.25
N LYS A 38 1.21 9.17 2.63
CA LYS A 38 1.52 8.72 3.97
C LYS A 38 1.81 7.23 3.95
N VAL A 39 2.77 6.81 4.77
CA VAL A 39 3.03 5.40 4.97
C VAL A 39 3.44 5.20 6.42
N GLU A 40 2.86 4.19 7.07
CA GLU A 40 3.19 3.88 8.45
C GLU A 40 2.99 2.39 8.72
N LEU A 41 3.58 1.93 9.81
CA LEU A 41 3.41 0.56 10.26
C LEU A 41 2.41 0.54 11.41
N GLN A 42 1.53 -0.46 11.40
CA GLN A 42 0.55 -0.65 12.45
C GLN A 42 0.68 -2.07 12.99
N GLU A 43 0.87 -2.19 14.29
CA GLU A 43 0.90 -3.50 14.92
C GLU A 43 -0.54 -4.02 15.06
N ILE A 44 -0.77 -5.22 14.56
CA ILE A 44 -2.11 -5.81 14.56
C ILE A 44 -2.22 -7.05 15.44
N GLY A 45 -1.18 -7.33 16.26
CA GLY A 45 -1.18 -8.43 17.21
C GLY A 45 -0.32 -9.60 16.77
N PHE A 46 0.06 -10.43 17.71
CA PHE A 46 0.86 -11.64 17.46
C PHE A 46 2.19 -11.37 16.76
N GLY A 47 2.75 -10.17 16.95
CA GLY A 47 4.00 -9.80 16.29
C GLY A 47 3.84 -9.41 14.82
N LEU A 48 2.63 -9.43 14.31
CA LEU A 48 2.35 -9.09 12.92
C LEU A 48 2.14 -7.57 12.78
N LYS A 49 2.74 -7.00 11.76
CA LYS A 49 2.60 -5.58 11.48
C LYS A 49 2.05 -5.38 10.08
N ALA A 50 1.04 -4.53 9.98
CA ALA A 50 0.47 -4.15 8.69
C ALA A 50 1.10 -2.85 8.22
N ILE A 51 1.22 -2.69 6.92
CA ILE A 51 1.68 -1.45 6.32
C ILE A 51 0.44 -0.66 5.92
N LYS A 52 0.30 0.53 6.47
CA LYS A 52 -0.78 1.44 6.11
C LYS A 52 -0.23 2.45 5.12
N LEU A 53 -0.69 2.37 3.91
CA LEU A 53 -0.21 3.22 2.82
C LEU A 53 -1.35 4.07 2.30
N GLN A 54 -1.11 5.37 2.20
CA GLN A 54 -2.05 6.28 1.58
C GLN A 54 -1.39 6.91 0.37
N VAL A 55 -2.00 6.75 -0.79
CA VAL A 55 -1.48 7.28 -2.03
C VAL A 55 -2.52 8.17 -2.69
N ILE A 56 -2.04 9.10 -3.49
CA ILE A 56 -2.89 9.97 -4.29
C ILE A 56 -2.73 9.54 -5.74
N VAL A 57 -3.84 9.21 -6.38
CA VAL A 57 -3.83 8.80 -7.78
C VAL A 57 -4.84 9.64 -8.56
N PRO A 58 -4.63 9.86 -9.85
CA PRO A 58 -5.65 10.51 -10.67
C PRO A 58 -6.94 9.70 -10.65
N ASP A 59 -8.07 10.38 -10.73
CA ASP A 59 -9.37 9.73 -10.79
C ASP A 59 -9.60 9.20 -12.19
N GLU A 60 -8.90 8.13 -12.51
CA GLU A 60 -8.97 7.48 -13.82
C GLU A 60 -9.19 5.99 -13.62
N GLU A 61 -9.89 5.38 -14.56
CA GLU A 61 -10.16 3.96 -14.51
C GLU A 61 -8.87 3.14 -14.54
N GLY A 62 -8.80 2.16 -13.66
CA GLY A 62 -7.66 1.23 -13.62
C GLY A 62 -6.46 1.70 -12.81
N LYS A 63 -6.44 2.93 -12.33
CA LYS A 63 -5.28 3.43 -11.58
C LYS A 63 -5.14 2.74 -10.22
N ILE A 64 -6.25 2.54 -9.52
CA ILE A 64 -6.22 1.87 -8.23
C ILE A 64 -5.81 0.41 -8.41
N ASP A 65 -6.35 -0.25 -9.44
CA ASP A 65 -6.00 -1.64 -9.74
C ASP A 65 -4.51 -1.78 -10.02
N LYS A 66 -3.94 -0.82 -10.74
CA LYS A 66 -2.50 -0.86 -11.05
C LYS A 66 -1.66 -0.76 -9.79
N VAL A 67 -2.05 0.11 -8.86
CA VAL A 67 -1.36 0.22 -7.57
C VAL A 67 -1.44 -1.09 -6.81
N GLU A 68 -2.63 -1.67 -6.72
CA GLU A 68 -2.82 -2.94 -6.03
C GLU A 68 -1.99 -4.06 -6.67
N GLN A 69 -1.99 -4.15 -7.99
CA GLN A 69 -1.23 -5.17 -8.70
C GLN A 69 0.28 -5.00 -8.49
N THR A 70 0.74 -3.76 -8.53
CA THR A 70 2.15 -3.46 -8.31
C THR A 70 2.58 -3.91 -6.93
N ILE A 71 1.78 -3.59 -5.91
CA ILE A 71 2.10 -3.96 -4.54
C ILE A 71 2.03 -5.47 -4.36
N SER A 72 0.98 -6.10 -4.88
CA SER A 72 0.80 -7.54 -4.68
C SER A 72 1.85 -8.39 -5.38
N SER A 73 2.55 -7.83 -6.37
CA SER A 73 3.61 -8.54 -7.05
C SER A 73 4.95 -8.47 -6.31
N ILE A 74 5.03 -7.70 -5.24
CA ILE A 74 6.26 -7.57 -4.45
C ILE A 74 6.44 -8.81 -3.60
N GLU A 75 7.64 -9.37 -3.61
CA GLU A 75 7.95 -10.52 -2.77
C GLU A 75 7.84 -10.12 -1.30
N GLY A 76 7.13 -10.92 -0.53
CA GLY A 76 6.89 -10.66 0.87
C GLY A 76 5.52 -10.08 1.17
N VAL A 77 4.80 -9.62 0.15
CA VAL A 77 3.43 -9.12 0.32
C VAL A 77 2.46 -10.30 0.26
N GLY A 78 1.73 -10.50 1.34
CA GLY A 78 0.76 -11.59 1.43
C GLY A 78 -0.64 -11.18 1.05
N GLN A 79 -1.03 -9.96 1.40
CA GLN A 79 -2.39 -9.49 1.15
C GLN A 79 -2.39 -7.97 1.01
N VAL A 80 -3.19 -7.48 0.09
CA VAL A 80 -3.39 -6.05 -0.12
C VAL A 80 -4.90 -5.78 -0.08
N ASP A 81 -5.31 -4.91 0.83
CA ASP A 81 -6.72 -4.51 0.95
C ASP A 81 -6.84 -3.01 0.76
N THR A 82 -7.79 -2.60 -0.05
CA THR A 82 -8.14 -1.19 -0.17
C THR A 82 -9.16 -0.89 0.91
N GLU A 83 -8.78 -0.03 1.87
CA GLU A 83 -9.64 0.27 3.00
C GLU A 83 -10.55 1.45 2.75
N GLU A 84 -10.05 2.48 2.07
CA GLU A 84 -10.80 3.70 1.88
C GLU A 84 -10.36 4.38 0.59
N VAL A 85 -11.33 4.95 -0.11
CA VAL A 85 -11.08 5.74 -1.31
C VAL A 85 -11.85 7.05 -1.13
N THR A 86 -11.14 8.15 -1.12
CA THR A 86 -11.73 9.46 -0.85
C THR A 86 -11.32 10.44 -1.95
N LEU A 87 -12.27 11.21 -2.43
CA LEU A 87 -11.98 12.27 -3.40
C LEU A 87 -11.27 13.42 -2.68
N VAL A 88 -10.26 13.95 -3.31
CA VAL A 88 -9.51 15.09 -2.78
C VAL A 88 -9.53 16.27 -3.73
#